data_4d121a19ccbce12b67446ae57352b1e3
#
_entry.id   4d121a19ccbce12b67446ae57352b1e3
#
_cell.length_a   1.000
_cell.length_b   1.000
_cell.length_c   1.000
_cell.angle_alpha   90.00
_cell.angle_beta   90.00
_cell.angle_gamma   90.00
#
_symmetry.space_group_name_H-M   'P 1'
#
loop_
_entity.id
_entity.type
_entity.pdbx_description
1 polymer ?
#
loop_
_entity_poly.entity_id
_entity_poly.type
_entity_poly.pdbx_seq_one_letter_code
_entity_poly.pdbx_strand_id
1 'polypeptide(L)'
;MALCASLSAYAQDVQADSAATRVIREYVRFGYFSYSDMLRNSPGYDIAQKKIADLRKAYETELKRNEEQFSKQFAEYVEGQQTFPENILLKRQKELKQLMEQSMQFKQEAKQLLEASEQEVMAPIYKQLDDAIYQVGMERGYSFILNTDNKACPFINGDQGEDVSPYIIEAMKWKNV
;
A
#
# COMPACT_ATOMS: atom_id res chain seq x y z
N MET A 1 -35.24 -71.80 27.52
CA MET A 1 -34.91 -70.95 28.65
C MET A 1 -33.79 -70.02 28.22
N ALA A 2 -34.10 -68.76 28.28
CA ALA A 2 -33.26 -67.62 28.51
C ALA A 2 -31.92 -67.46 27.74
N LEU A 3 -31.88 -66.49 26.86
CA LEU A 3 -31.00 -65.33 26.90
C LEU A 3 -31.15 -64.51 25.61
N CYS A 4 -31.98 -63.53 25.66
CA CYS A 4 -32.00 -62.41 24.69
C CYS A 4 -32.25 -61.14 25.52
N ALA A 5 -31.19 -60.45 25.96
CA ALA A 5 -31.25 -59.06 26.39
C ALA A 5 -29.82 -58.53 26.48
N SER A 6 -29.43 -57.70 25.53
CA SER A 6 -28.46 -56.60 25.71
C SER A 6 -27.81 -56.18 24.39
N LEU A 7 -28.55 -55.42 23.58
CA LEU A 7 -28.01 -54.65 22.45
C LEU A 7 -28.93 -53.46 22.19
N SER A 8 -29.00 -52.52 23.12
CA SER A 8 -29.72 -51.24 22.90
C SER A 8 -29.13 -50.14 23.78
N ALA A 9 -27.84 -49.82 23.60
CA ALA A 9 -27.22 -48.69 24.30
C ALA A 9 -26.08 -48.01 23.54
N TYR A 10 -26.07 -48.02 22.21
CA TYR A 10 -25.02 -47.33 21.45
C TYR A 10 -25.56 -46.40 20.34
N ALA A 11 -26.81 -45.93 20.42
CA ALA A 11 -27.38 -45.08 19.39
C ALA A 11 -27.75 -43.65 19.84
N GLN A 12 -27.24 -43.17 20.96
CA GLN A 12 -27.59 -41.82 21.48
C GLN A 12 -26.47 -40.76 21.47
N ASP A 13 -25.25 -41.09 21.03
CA ASP A 13 -24.13 -40.14 21.12
C ASP A 13 -23.75 -39.42 19.80
N VAL A 14 -24.49 -39.66 18.68
CA VAL A 14 -24.17 -39.04 17.40
C VAL A 14 -25.02 -37.80 17.11
N GLN A 15 -26.07 -37.52 17.91
CA GLN A 15 -26.93 -36.35 17.68
C GLN A 15 -26.55 -35.07 18.40
N ALA A 16 -25.66 -35.12 19.40
CA ALA A 16 -25.20 -33.93 20.13
C ALA A 16 -24.17 -33.11 19.35
N ASP A 17 -23.39 -33.75 18.46
CA ASP A 17 -22.30 -33.10 17.71
C ASP A 17 -22.79 -32.28 16.52
N SER A 18 -23.97 -32.64 15.93
CA SER A 18 -24.53 -31.91 14.79
C SER A 18 -25.21 -30.60 15.18
N ALA A 19 -25.72 -30.47 16.41
CA ALA A 19 -26.38 -29.27 16.89
C ALA A 19 -25.31 -28.21 17.32
N ALA A 20 -24.21 -28.62 17.95
CA ALA A 20 -23.10 -27.75 18.31
C ALA A 20 -22.37 -27.23 17.07
N THR A 21 -22.19 -28.06 16.03
CA THR A 21 -21.58 -27.65 14.76
C THR A 21 -22.47 -26.70 13.95
N ARG A 22 -23.80 -26.84 14.03
CA ARG A 22 -24.77 -25.90 13.43
C ARG A 22 -24.75 -24.54 14.14
N VAL A 23 -24.69 -24.51 15.46
CA VAL A 23 -24.65 -23.27 16.26
C VAL A 23 -23.39 -22.48 15.97
N ILE A 24 -22.23 -23.12 15.78
CA ILE A 24 -20.98 -22.43 15.42
C ILE A 24 -21.03 -21.86 14.00
N ARG A 25 -21.71 -22.49 13.05
CA ARG A 25 -21.87 -21.95 11.70
C ARG A 25 -22.76 -20.70 11.63
N GLU A 26 -23.67 -20.54 12.56
CA GLU A 26 -24.64 -19.44 12.55
C GLU A 26 -24.11 -18.10 13.11
N TYR A 27 -22.92 -18.11 13.78
CA TYR A 27 -22.39 -16.95 14.49
C TYR A 27 -21.16 -16.30 13.88
N VAL A 28 -20.53 -16.86 12.87
CA VAL A 28 -19.36 -16.22 12.24
C VAL A 28 -19.81 -15.33 11.09
N ARG A 29 -20.02 -14.04 11.40
CA ARG A 29 -20.24 -13.02 10.38
C ARG A 29 -18.90 -12.42 9.99
N PHE A 30 -18.65 -12.27 8.70
CA PHE A 30 -17.45 -11.60 8.20
C PHE A 30 -17.79 -10.64 7.07
N GLY A 31 -16.97 -9.60 6.98
CA GLY A 31 -17.02 -8.66 5.88
C GLY A 31 -15.90 -8.92 4.88
N TYR A 32 -16.01 -8.36 3.70
CA TYR A 32 -14.92 -8.30 2.73
C TYR A 32 -14.96 -6.99 1.94
N PHE A 33 -13.81 -6.56 1.47
CA PHE A 33 -13.66 -5.35 0.66
C PHE A 33 -12.32 -5.36 -0.08
N SER A 34 -12.12 -4.45 -1.04
CA SER A 34 -10.83 -4.14 -1.65
C SER A 34 -10.20 -2.94 -0.95
N TYR A 35 -9.07 -3.14 -0.28
CA TYR A 35 -8.34 -2.05 0.40
C TYR A 35 -7.89 -0.98 -0.59
N SER A 36 -7.38 -1.40 -1.74
CA SER A 36 -6.91 -0.49 -2.79
C SER A 36 -8.05 0.35 -3.40
N ASP A 37 -9.25 -0.21 -3.52
CA ASP A 37 -10.42 0.55 -3.99
C ASP A 37 -10.89 1.55 -2.94
N MET A 38 -10.93 1.15 -1.67
CA MET A 38 -11.28 2.06 -0.57
C MET A 38 -10.25 3.18 -0.42
N LEU A 39 -8.98 2.87 -0.54
CA LEU A 39 -7.92 3.87 -0.49
C LEU A 39 -8.08 4.92 -1.59
N ARG A 40 -8.36 4.51 -2.83
CA ARG A 40 -8.62 5.43 -3.96
C ARG A 40 -9.85 6.32 -3.74
N ASN A 41 -10.86 5.80 -3.04
CA ASN A 41 -12.06 6.54 -2.70
C ASN A 41 -11.96 7.33 -1.38
N SER A 42 -10.82 7.26 -0.69
CA SER A 42 -10.60 7.97 0.58
C SER A 42 -10.52 9.48 0.36
N PRO A 43 -11.14 10.28 1.25
CA PRO A 43 -11.01 11.72 1.18
C PRO A 43 -9.55 12.18 1.23
N GLY A 44 -9.17 13.06 0.30
CA GLY A 44 -7.82 13.60 0.21
C GLY A 44 -6.82 12.75 -0.59
N TYR A 45 -7.18 11.53 -1.01
CA TYR A 45 -6.29 10.66 -1.78
C TYR A 45 -5.79 11.33 -3.08
N ASP A 46 -6.69 11.91 -3.88
CA ASP A 46 -6.33 12.59 -5.13
C ASP A 46 -5.41 13.78 -4.90
N ILE A 47 -5.65 14.54 -3.81
CA ILE A 47 -4.80 15.68 -3.43
C ILE A 47 -3.41 15.18 -3.04
N ALA A 48 -3.34 14.09 -2.26
CA ALA A 48 -2.09 13.46 -1.87
C ALA A 48 -1.30 12.96 -3.09
N GLN A 49 -1.96 12.24 -3.99
CA GLN A 49 -1.34 11.74 -5.23
C GLN A 49 -0.82 12.88 -6.11
N LYS A 50 -1.58 13.96 -6.23
CA LYS A 50 -1.14 15.14 -6.98
C LYS A 50 0.11 15.77 -6.35
N LYS A 51 0.14 15.95 -5.04
CA LYS A 51 1.34 16.48 -4.35
C LYS A 51 2.57 15.62 -4.60
N ILE A 52 2.44 14.30 -4.52
CA ILE A 52 3.52 13.35 -4.78
C ILE A 52 3.98 13.44 -6.23
N ALA A 53 3.04 13.49 -7.19
CA ALA A 53 3.35 13.61 -8.61
C ALA A 53 4.06 14.93 -8.93
N ASP A 54 3.62 16.05 -8.36
CA ASP A 54 4.25 17.36 -8.54
C ASP A 54 5.68 17.38 -7.97
N LEU A 55 5.88 16.79 -6.79
CA LEU A 55 7.20 16.66 -6.18
C LEU A 55 8.14 15.78 -7.02
N ARG A 56 7.65 14.64 -7.50
CA ARG A 56 8.39 13.74 -8.40
C ARG A 56 8.83 14.46 -9.67
N LYS A 57 7.92 15.19 -10.28
CA LYS A 57 8.21 15.98 -11.48
C LYS A 57 9.27 17.05 -11.23
N ALA A 58 9.24 17.70 -10.06
CA ALA A 58 10.26 18.69 -9.69
C ALA A 58 11.65 18.05 -9.60
N TYR A 59 11.79 16.91 -8.94
CA TYR A 59 13.05 16.17 -8.86
C TYR A 59 13.53 15.68 -10.23
N GLU A 60 12.64 15.12 -11.06
CA GLU A 60 12.97 14.70 -12.42
C GLU A 60 13.49 15.86 -13.28
N THR A 61 12.87 17.03 -13.15
CA THR A 61 13.30 18.25 -13.87
C THR A 61 14.70 18.68 -13.44
N GLU A 62 15.01 18.65 -12.14
CA GLU A 62 16.32 19.03 -11.65
C GLU A 62 17.40 17.98 -12.01
N LEU A 63 17.07 16.69 -11.97
CA LEU A 63 17.97 15.64 -12.44
C LEU A 63 18.32 15.83 -13.93
N LYS A 64 17.33 16.10 -14.75
CA LYS A 64 17.53 16.36 -16.18
C LYS A 64 18.43 17.58 -16.41
N ARG A 65 18.21 18.65 -15.65
CA ARG A 65 19.07 19.85 -15.71
C ARG A 65 20.52 19.52 -15.35
N ASN A 66 20.76 18.73 -14.33
CA ASN A 66 22.10 18.30 -13.93
C ASN A 66 22.77 17.45 -15.02
N GLU A 67 22.01 16.56 -15.67
CA GLU A 67 22.49 15.74 -16.81
C GLU A 67 22.84 16.59 -18.02
N GLU A 68 22.02 17.56 -18.35
CA GLU A 68 22.27 18.51 -19.45
C GLU A 68 23.51 19.37 -19.18
N GLN A 69 23.67 19.84 -17.95
CA GLN A 69 24.85 20.60 -17.53
C GLN A 69 26.13 19.76 -17.62
N PHE A 70 26.08 18.50 -17.14
CA PHE A 70 27.21 17.58 -17.25
C PHE A 70 27.57 17.33 -18.73
N SER A 71 26.59 17.01 -19.57
CA SER A 71 26.78 16.72 -20.98
C SER A 71 27.42 17.89 -21.71
N LYS A 72 26.99 19.13 -21.42
CA LYS A 72 27.57 20.35 -22.01
C LYS A 72 29.02 20.53 -21.58
N GLN A 73 29.32 20.43 -20.30
CA GLN A 73 30.69 20.60 -19.80
C GLN A 73 31.63 19.48 -20.27
N PHE A 74 31.10 18.26 -20.42
CA PHE A 74 31.85 17.13 -20.97
C PHE A 74 32.19 17.36 -22.45
N ALA A 75 31.25 17.84 -23.26
CA ALA A 75 31.51 18.17 -24.66
C ALA A 75 32.57 19.26 -24.78
N GLU A 76 32.48 20.34 -23.99
CA GLU A 76 33.50 21.41 -23.97
C GLU A 76 34.90 20.90 -23.54
N TYR A 77 34.95 19.94 -22.61
CA TYR A 77 36.19 19.30 -22.20
C TYR A 77 36.79 18.47 -23.34
N VAL A 78 35.99 17.67 -24.05
CA VAL A 78 36.45 16.83 -25.17
C VAL A 78 36.98 17.68 -26.31
N GLU A 79 36.26 18.77 -26.70
CA GLU A 79 36.72 19.68 -27.74
C GLU A 79 38.01 20.37 -27.37
N GLY A 80 38.17 20.81 -26.11
CA GLY A 80 39.35 21.49 -25.65
C GLY A 80 40.56 20.59 -25.33
N GLN A 81 40.40 19.29 -25.33
CA GLN A 81 41.39 18.32 -24.85
C GLN A 81 42.77 18.44 -25.55
N GLN A 82 42.76 18.81 -26.84
CA GLN A 82 44.03 18.99 -27.61
C GLN A 82 44.59 20.40 -27.58
N THR A 83 43.81 21.39 -27.13
CA THR A 83 44.15 22.80 -27.23
C THR A 83 44.40 23.48 -25.86
N PHE A 84 43.84 22.91 -24.79
CA PHE A 84 43.97 23.48 -23.46
C PHE A 84 45.34 23.18 -22.82
N PRO A 85 45.94 24.14 -22.11
CA PRO A 85 47.06 23.87 -21.22
C PRO A 85 46.71 22.79 -20.17
N GLU A 86 47.74 22.05 -19.74
CA GLU A 86 47.58 20.93 -18.79
C GLU A 86 46.85 21.31 -17.51
N ASN A 87 47.14 22.47 -16.95
CA ASN A 87 46.49 22.99 -15.74
C ASN A 87 44.98 23.23 -15.94
N ILE A 88 44.58 23.66 -17.13
CA ILE A 88 43.18 23.84 -17.49
C ILE A 88 42.47 22.49 -17.66
N LEU A 89 43.11 21.50 -18.32
CA LEU A 89 42.60 20.16 -18.44
C LEU A 89 42.33 19.53 -17.05
N LEU A 90 43.29 19.59 -16.15
CA LEU A 90 43.15 19.06 -14.79
C LEU A 90 42.01 19.75 -14.03
N LYS A 91 41.88 21.08 -14.17
CA LYS A 91 40.77 21.82 -13.59
C LYS A 91 39.41 21.34 -14.11
N ARG A 92 39.26 21.21 -15.43
CA ARG A 92 38.03 20.74 -16.07
C ARG A 92 37.67 19.32 -15.68
N GLN A 93 38.65 18.42 -15.59
CA GLN A 93 38.42 17.06 -15.08
C GLN A 93 37.89 17.04 -13.66
N LYS A 94 38.45 17.88 -12.79
CA LYS A 94 38.00 17.99 -11.41
C LYS A 94 36.55 18.53 -11.32
N GLU A 95 36.22 19.55 -12.11
CA GLU A 95 34.87 20.10 -12.21
C GLU A 95 33.84 19.06 -12.68
N LEU A 96 34.17 18.31 -13.72
CA LEU A 96 33.31 17.21 -14.22
C LEU A 96 33.10 16.12 -13.17
N LYS A 97 34.19 15.73 -12.48
CA LYS A 97 34.08 14.74 -11.40
C LYS A 97 33.17 15.24 -10.27
N GLN A 98 33.34 16.48 -9.83
CA GLN A 98 32.50 17.08 -8.79
C GLN A 98 31.02 17.14 -9.23
N LEU A 99 30.78 17.54 -10.47
CA LEU A 99 29.41 17.60 -11.00
C LEU A 99 28.74 16.23 -11.05
N MET A 100 29.50 15.19 -11.44
CA MET A 100 29.02 13.81 -11.42
C MET A 100 28.70 13.33 -9.99
N GLU A 101 29.60 13.58 -9.03
CA GLU A 101 29.42 13.21 -7.63
C GLU A 101 28.19 13.92 -7.03
N GLN A 102 28.03 15.22 -7.27
CA GLN A 102 26.87 16.00 -6.84
C GLN A 102 25.56 15.48 -7.46
N SER A 103 25.57 15.14 -8.74
CA SER A 103 24.38 14.58 -9.41
C SER A 103 23.98 13.23 -8.84
N MET A 104 24.96 12.36 -8.55
CA MET A 104 24.69 11.06 -7.92
C MET A 104 24.15 11.21 -6.50
N GLN A 105 24.74 12.11 -5.71
CA GLN A 105 24.28 12.41 -4.36
C GLN A 105 22.84 12.95 -4.39
N PHE A 106 22.58 13.95 -5.22
CA PHE A 106 21.24 14.53 -5.38
C PHE A 106 20.20 13.46 -5.77
N LYS A 107 20.54 12.56 -6.70
CA LYS A 107 19.65 11.46 -7.09
C LYS A 107 19.29 10.55 -5.92
N GLN A 108 20.25 10.25 -5.05
CA GLN A 108 20.04 9.43 -3.87
C GLN A 108 19.18 10.16 -2.83
N GLU A 109 19.50 11.42 -2.55
CA GLU A 109 18.75 12.27 -1.62
C GLU A 109 17.31 12.50 -2.10
N ALA A 110 17.12 12.80 -3.39
CA ALA A 110 15.80 12.97 -4.00
C ALA A 110 14.93 11.74 -3.85
N LYS A 111 15.50 10.53 -4.03
CA LYS A 111 14.78 9.27 -3.81
C LYS A 111 14.30 9.14 -2.36
N GLN A 112 15.19 9.38 -1.39
CA GLN A 112 14.86 9.26 0.03
C GLN A 112 13.81 10.29 0.46
N LEU A 113 13.95 11.53 0.00
CA LEU A 113 12.99 12.60 0.29
C LEU A 113 11.62 12.35 -0.33
N LEU A 114 11.59 11.78 -1.54
CA LEU A 114 10.34 11.40 -2.19
C LEU A 114 9.63 10.28 -1.42
N GLU A 115 10.35 9.23 -1.04
CA GLU A 115 9.80 8.12 -0.23
C GLU A 115 9.29 8.62 1.14
N ALA A 116 10.03 9.48 1.82
CA ALA A 116 9.61 10.07 3.09
C ALA A 116 8.36 10.96 2.93
N SER A 117 8.33 11.78 1.89
CA SER A 117 7.17 12.65 1.59
C SER A 117 5.92 11.84 1.19
N GLU A 118 6.10 10.75 0.46
CA GLU A 118 5.02 9.80 0.14
C GLU A 118 4.40 9.23 1.43
N GLN A 119 5.24 8.75 2.34
CA GLN A 119 4.79 8.21 3.62
C GLN A 119 4.07 9.28 4.46
N GLU A 120 4.65 10.48 4.58
CA GLU A 120 4.07 11.58 5.37
C GLU A 120 2.69 11.99 4.83
N VAL A 121 2.57 12.16 3.52
CA VAL A 121 1.33 12.62 2.88
C VAL A 121 0.24 11.54 2.90
N MET A 122 0.62 10.26 2.78
CA MET A 122 -0.33 9.14 2.77
C MET A 122 -0.72 8.64 4.17
N ALA A 123 0.13 8.83 5.18
CA ALA A 123 -0.12 8.32 6.54
C ALA A 123 -1.49 8.71 7.12
N PRO A 124 -1.96 9.97 7.04
CA PRO A 124 -3.28 10.34 7.56
C PRO A 124 -4.42 9.65 6.81
N ILE A 125 -4.26 9.37 5.51
CA ILE A 125 -5.26 8.70 4.67
C ILE A 125 -5.36 7.23 5.05
N TYR A 126 -4.23 6.55 5.21
CA TYR A 126 -4.19 5.17 5.72
C TYR A 126 -4.84 5.07 7.10
N LYS A 127 -4.45 5.97 8.00
CA LYS A 127 -5.04 5.98 9.35
C LYS A 127 -6.54 6.17 9.32
N GLN A 128 -7.06 7.07 8.51
CA GLN A 128 -8.49 7.32 8.38
C GLN A 128 -9.24 6.10 7.85
N LEU A 129 -8.67 5.42 6.85
CA LEU A 129 -9.24 4.19 6.29
C LEU A 129 -9.23 3.05 7.32
N ASP A 130 -8.10 2.83 8.01
CA ASP A 130 -7.97 1.79 9.04
C ASP A 130 -8.93 2.01 10.20
N ASP A 131 -9.07 3.26 10.66
CA ASP A 131 -10.04 3.65 11.69
C ASP A 131 -11.50 3.38 11.24
N ALA A 132 -11.82 3.65 9.97
CA ALA A 132 -13.16 3.39 9.42
C ALA A 132 -13.45 1.88 9.33
N ILE A 133 -12.46 1.09 8.88
CA ILE A 133 -12.57 -0.38 8.84
C ILE A 133 -12.81 -0.93 10.25
N TYR A 134 -12.05 -0.47 11.22
CA TYR A 134 -12.20 -0.89 12.62
C TYR A 134 -13.60 -0.54 13.17
N GLN A 135 -14.06 0.71 12.95
CA GLN A 135 -15.38 1.16 13.37
C GLN A 135 -16.49 0.30 12.77
N VAL A 136 -16.47 0.07 11.45
CA VAL A 136 -17.46 -0.78 10.75
C VAL A 136 -17.44 -2.21 11.30
N GLY A 137 -16.24 -2.76 11.55
CA GLY A 137 -16.08 -4.10 12.12
C GLY A 137 -16.76 -4.23 13.49
N MET A 138 -16.52 -3.28 14.37
CA MET A 138 -17.08 -3.27 15.72
C MET A 138 -18.59 -2.99 15.74
N GLU A 139 -19.06 -1.98 15.03
CA GLU A 139 -20.48 -1.60 15.01
C GLU A 139 -21.40 -2.67 14.40
N ARG A 140 -20.89 -3.40 13.41
CA ARG A 140 -21.66 -4.46 12.72
C ARG A 140 -21.44 -5.85 13.28
N GLY A 141 -20.52 -6.01 14.23
CA GLY A 141 -20.24 -7.27 14.92
C GLY A 141 -19.63 -8.33 13.99
N TYR A 142 -18.75 -7.91 13.06
CA TYR A 142 -17.98 -8.86 12.26
C TYR A 142 -16.88 -9.49 13.09
N SER A 143 -16.68 -10.79 12.94
CA SER A 143 -15.56 -11.49 13.56
C SER A 143 -14.23 -11.13 12.90
N PHE A 144 -14.26 -10.81 11.62
CA PHE A 144 -13.12 -10.30 10.82
C PHE A 144 -13.63 -9.67 9.52
N ILE A 145 -12.78 -8.85 8.91
CA ILE A 145 -12.99 -8.26 7.59
C ILE A 145 -11.81 -8.63 6.69
N LEU A 146 -12.09 -9.22 5.53
CA LEU A 146 -11.09 -9.72 4.58
C LEU A 146 -10.75 -8.67 3.52
N ASN A 147 -9.48 -8.49 3.26
CA ASN A 147 -9.02 -7.76 2.07
C ASN A 147 -8.98 -8.72 0.87
N THR A 148 -9.63 -8.34 -0.23
CA THR A 148 -9.72 -9.14 -1.47
C THR A 148 -8.65 -8.80 -2.50
N ASP A 149 -7.77 -7.84 -2.22
CA ASP A 149 -6.71 -7.45 -3.14
C ASP A 149 -5.75 -8.62 -3.43
N ASN A 150 -5.11 -8.55 -4.60
CA ASN A 150 -4.10 -9.53 -5.01
C ASN A 150 -4.58 -11.00 -4.99
N LYS A 151 -5.89 -11.23 -5.13
CA LYS A 151 -6.50 -12.57 -5.03
C LYS A 151 -6.21 -13.27 -3.69
N ALA A 152 -6.01 -12.50 -2.61
CA ALA A 152 -5.77 -13.04 -1.27
C ALA A 152 -6.94 -13.95 -0.81
N CYS A 153 -8.16 -13.64 -1.25
CA CYS A 153 -9.37 -14.45 -1.02
C CYS A 153 -9.96 -14.85 -2.36
N PRO A 154 -9.53 -15.98 -2.98
CA PRO A 154 -9.96 -16.37 -4.33
C PRO A 154 -11.42 -16.79 -4.42
N PHE A 155 -12.05 -17.13 -3.29
CA PHE A 155 -13.45 -17.46 -3.18
C PHE A 155 -14.06 -16.90 -1.89
N ILE A 156 -15.19 -16.23 -2.03
CA ILE A 156 -16.01 -15.75 -0.92
C ILE A 156 -17.44 -16.18 -1.20
N ASN A 157 -18.05 -16.88 -0.22
CA ASN A 157 -19.46 -17.20 -0.31
C ASN A 157 -20.29 -15.95 0.04
N GLY A 158 -20.98 -15.38 -0.95
CA GLY A 158 -21.80 -14.19 -0.78
C GLY A 158 -22.98 -14.34 0.18
N ASP A 159 -23.41 -15.58 0.47
CA ASP A 159 -24.49 -15.84 1.45
C ASP A 159 -23.98 -15.74 2.90
N GLN A 160 -22.66 -15.80 3.13
CA GLN A 160 -22.03 -15.79 4.46
C GLN A 160 -21.19 -14.55 4.72
N GLY A 161 -20.62 -13.96 3.67
CA GLY A 161 -19.83 -12.73 3.73
C GLY A 161 -20.61 -11.53 3.22
N GLU A 162 -20.35 -10.36 3.77
CA GLU A 162 -20.97 -9.09 3.38
C GLU A 162 -19.92 -8.16 2.77
N ASP A 163 -20.23 -7.54 1.63
CA ASP A 163 -19.40 -6.44 1.10
C ASP A 163 -19.55 -5.21 1.99
N VAL A 164 -18.47 -4.86 2.69
CA VAL A 164 -18.48 -3.74 3.65
C VAL A 164 -18.03 -2.41 3.05
N SER A 165 -17.69 -2.38 1.76
CA SER A 165 -17.22 -1.18 1.06
C SER A 165 -18.16 0.03 1.24
N PRO A 166 -19.50 -0.08 1.12
CA PRO A 166 -20.41 1.05 1.29
C PRO A 166 -20.34 1.66 2.69
N TYR A 167 -20.20 0.82 3.71
CA TYR A 167 -20.17 1.25 5.12
C TYR A 167 -18.84 1.93 5.47
N ILE A 168 -17.73 1.43 4.92
CA ILE A 168 -16.39 2.05 5.08
C ILE A 168 -16.40 3.44 4.46
N ILE A 169 -16.95 3.59 3.25
CA ILE A 169 -17.07 4.92 2.59
C ILE A 169 -17.90 5.88 3.44
N GLU A 170 -19.00 5.42 4.01
CA GLU A 170 -19.83 6.24 4.87
C GLU A 170 -19.09 6.65 6.15
N ALA A 171 -18.43 5.71 6.82
CA ALA A 171 -17.65 5.97 8.03
C ALA A 171 -16.51 6.98 7.81
N MET A 172 -15.84 6.94 6.63
CA MET A 172 -14.82 7.93 6.27
C MET A 172 -15.38 9.34 6.07
N LYS A 173 -16.61 9.49 5.56
CA LYS A 173 -17.24 10.81 5.34
C LYS A 173 -17.59 11.51 6.65
N TRP A 174 -18.03 10.78 7.66
CA TRP A 174 -18.45 11.35 8.96
C TRP A 174 -17.30 11.98 9.76
N LYS A 175 -16.05 11.61 9.51
CA LYS A 175 -14.87 12.17 10.21
C LYS A 175 -14.39 13.52 9.63
N ASN A 176 -14.99 14.00 8.54
CA ASN A 176 -14.60 15.25 7.87
C ASN A 176 -15.57 16.42 8.14
N VAL A 177 -16.50 16.28 9.10
CA VAL A 177 -17.38 17.31 9.63
C VAL A 177 -16.96 17.63 11.07
#